data_7f5e6c901d82774e6c3c2b8b7eafaa65
#
_entry.id   7f5e6c901d82774e6c3c2b8b7eafaa65
#
_cell.length_a   1.000
_cell.length_b   1.000
_cell.length_c   1.000
_cell.angle_alpha   90.00
_cell.angle_beta   90.00
_cell.angle_gamma   90.00
#
_symmetry.space_group_name_H-M   'P 1'
#
loop_
_entity.id
_entity.type
_entity.pdbx_description
1 polymer ?
#
loop_
_entity_poly.entity_id
_entity_poly.type
_entity_poly.pdbx_seq_one_letter_code
_entity_poly.pdbx_strand_id
1 'polypeptide(L)'
;CIRDRCAYSFSRIRWKSKNIIFAVMMASVMIPGSVLTVPQYVLFASMGWTESALPLTIPTLFGGGAMNIFLMVQFMRNIPYEIENAAKIDGANVFQRYLLITIPLCVPILIYIIIGTFNSVWGDFTGPLVYLKERSQWTLAVAIYYDSTSLAEGMDMPNVRMAICTFISLVPAIIFFFYQKTLIEGIQMGAIKG
;
A
#
# COMPACT_ATOMS: atom_id res chain seq x y z
N CYS A 1 -9.23 3.89 7.44
CA CYS A 1 -8.23 2.83 7.71
C CYS A 1 -7.40 3.13 8.95
N ILE A 2 -6.75 2.09 9.54
CA ILE A 2 -5.84 2.27 10.69
C ILE A 2 -4.71 3.24 10.32
N ARG A 3 -4.13 3.08 9.14
CA ARG A 3 -3.07 3.91 8.58
C ARG A 3 -3.39 5.41 8.59
N ASP A 4 -4.59 5.79 8.14
CA ASP A 4 -4.98 7.20 8.02
C ASP A 4 -5.15 7.85 9.39
N ARG A 5 -5.66 7.09 10.37
CA ARG A 5 -5.75 7.52 11.78
C ARG A 5 -4.38 7.69 12.41
N CYS A 6 -3.44 6.75 12.14
CA CYS A 6 -2.05 6.88 12.57
C CYS A 6 -1.41 8.13 11.97
N ALA A 7 -1.59 8.37 10.66
CA ALA A 7 -1.07 9.55 10.00
C ALA A 7 -1.65 10.85 10.56
N TYR A 8 -2.94 10.89 10.86
CA TYR A 8 -3.56 12.03 11.52
C TYR A 8 -2.98 12.29 12.92
N SER A 9 -2.78 11.24 13.69
CA SER A 9 -2.12 11.35 15.01
C SER A 9 -0.70 11.92 14.88
N PHE A 10 0.10 11.42 13.92
CA PHE A 10 1.44 11.93 13.66
C PHE A 10 1.49 13.33 13.03
N SER A 11 0.47 13.79 12.36
CA SER A 11 0.44 15.13 11.76
C SER A 11 -0.13 16.17 12.70
N ARG A 12 -1.29 15.92 13.31
CA ARG A 12 -2.14 16.92 13.95
C ARG A 12 -2.18 16.85 15.48
N ILE A 13 -2.02 15.66 16.08
CA ILE A 13 -2.09 15.51 17.53
C ILE A 13 -0.72 15.74 18.15
N ARG A 14 -0.67 16.43 19.28
CA ARG A 14 0.56 16.65 20.06
C ARG A 14 0.65 15.64 21.20
N TRP A 15 1.70 14.82 21.23
CA TRP A 15 2.03 13.90 22.30
C TRP A 15 3.55 13.70 22.45
N LYS A 16 4.01 13.38 23.66
CA LYS A 16 5.43 13.47 24.05
C LYS A 16 6.39 12.63 23.20
N SER A 17 6.03 11.38 22.89
CA SER A 17 6.93 10.44 22.18
C SER A 17 6.75 10.41 20.65
N LYS A 18 6.00 11.35 20.08
CA LYS A 18 5.64 11.41 18.67
C LYS A 18 6.83 11.26 17.72
N ASN A 19 7.85 12.09 17.93
CA ASN A 19 9.01 12.15 17.04
C ASN A 19 9.87 10.88 17.14
N ILE A 20 9.99 10.30 18.34
CA ILE A 20 10.76 9.07 18.55
C ILE A 20 10.08 7.91 17.85
N ILE A 21 8.77 7.71 18.05
CA ILE A 21 8.02 6.62 17.42
C ILE A 21 7.98 6.80 15.90
N PHE A 22 7.84 8.04 15.41
CA PHE A 22 7.91 8.33 13.98
C PHE A 22 9.30 7.99 13.39
N ALA A 23 10.38 8.35 14.10
CA ALA A 23 11.74 8.02 13.68
C ALA A 23 11.99 6.50 13.65
N VAL A 24 11.52 5.75 14.66
CA VAL A 24 11.62 4.29 14.69
C VAL A 24 10.83 3.66 13.53
N MET A 25 9.61 4.16 13.28
CA MET A 25 8.83 3.73 12.13
C MET A 25 9.55 3.99 10.80
N MET A 26 10.18 5.15 10.64
CA MET A 26 10.96 5.46 9.42
C MET A 26 12.23 4.63 9.31
N ALA A 27 12.90 4.33 10.42
CA ALA A 27 14.05 3.43 10.43
C ALA A 27 13.69 2.02 9.96
N SER A 28 12.48 1.53 10.25
CA SER A 28 12.02 0.23 9.76
C SER A 28 11.90 0.15 8.23
N VAL A 29 11.67 1.28 7.54
CA VAL A 29 11.62 1.34 6.07
C VAL A 29 13.00 1.08 5.43
N MET A 30 14.07 1.36 6.17
CA MET A 30 15.44 1.16 5.66
C MET A 30 15.85 -0.33 5.64
N ILE A 31 15.08 -1.20 6.30
CA ILE A 31 15.36 -2.63 6.29
C ILE A 31 14.82 -3.22 4.98
N PRO A 32 15.67 -3.79 4.12
CA PRO A 32 15.21 -4.40 2.87
C PRO A 32 14.23 -5.55 3.14
N GLY A 33 13.11 -5.57 2.43
CA GLY A 33 12.09 -6.62 2.60
C GLY A 33 12.63 -8.03 2.34
N SER A 34 13.60 -8.17 1.44
CA SER A 34 14.26 -9.44 1.14
C SER A 34 14.96 -10.06 2.36
N VAL A 35 15.53 -9.26 3.26
CA VAL A 35 16.16 -9.73 4.50
C VAL A 35 15.12 -10.31 5.47
N LEU A 36 13.90 -9.76 5.43
CA LEU A 36 12.81 -10.18 6.31
C LEU A 36 12.05 -11.42 5.81
N THR A 37 12.23 -11.83 4.57
CA THR A 37 11.47 -12.94 3.96
C THR A 37 11.63 -14.24 4.74
N VAL A 38 12.86 -14.63 5.08
CA VAL A 38 13.13 -15.88 5.81
C VAL A 38 12.62 -15.82 7.25
N PRO A 39 12.94 -14.80 8.06
CA PRO A 39 12.36 -14.68 9.41
C PRO A 39 10.84 -14.66 9.43
N GLN A 40 10.20 -13.95 8.49
CA GLN A 40 8.75 -13.93 8.37
C GLN A 40 8.18 -15.30 8.03
N TYR A 41 8.80 -16.02 7.10
CA TYR A 41 8.36 -17.37 6.77
C TYR A 41 8.42 -18.31 7.99
N VAL A 42 9.52 -18.29 8.75
CA VAL A 42 9.65 -19.10 9.97
C VAL A 42 8.59 -18.74 11.00
N LEU A 43 8.32 -17.44 11.19
CA LEU A 43 7.28 -16.97 12.10
C LEU A 43 5.89 -17.48 11.67
N PHE A 44 5.52 -17.30 10.40
CA PHE A 44 4.21 -17.72 9.92
C PHE A 44 4.08 -19.25 9.85
N ALA A 45 5.17 -19.96 9.60
CA ALA A 45 5.20 -21.43 9.70
C ALA A 45 4.93 -21.90 11.14
N SER A 46 5.52 -21.25 12.15
CA SER A 46 5.26 -21.57 13.55
C SER A 46 3.81 -21.28 13.99
N MET A 47 3.13 -20.34 13.30
CA MET A 47 1.72 -20.02 13.51
C MET A 47 0.77 -20.91 12.69
N GLY A 48 1.28 -21.81 11.85
CA GLY A 48 0.46 -22.66 10.96
C GLY A 48 -0.20 -21.89 9.82
N TRP A 49 0.34 -20.74 9.42
CA TRP A 49 -0.22 -19.89 8.37
C TRP A 49 0.33 -20.17 6.97
N THR A 50 1.32 -21.06 6.86
CA THR A 50 1.83 -21.52 5.55
C THR A 50 0.72 -22.24 4.78
N GLU A 51 0.79 -22.16 3.44
CA GLU A 51 -0.21 -22.73 2.53
C GLU A 51 -1.57 -21.99 2.54
N SER A 52 -1.55 -20.73 2.94
CA SER A 52 -2.75 -19.89 2.98
C SER A 52 -2.44 -18.44 2.59
N ALA A 53 -3.49 -17.66 2.33
CA ALA A 53 -3.36 -16.23 2.05
C ALA A 53 -3.18 -15.38 3.33
N LEU A 54 -3.19 -15.97 4.52
CA LEU A 54 -3.08 -15.22 5.79
C LEU A 54 -1.80 -14.41 5.91
N PRO A 55 -0.59 -14.93 5.59
CA PRO A 55 0.64 -14.15 5.63
C PRO A 55 0.64 -12.91 4.71
N LEU A 56 -0.10 -12.97 3.60
CA LEU A 56 -0.20 -11.89 2.62
C LEU A 56 -1.23 -10.84 3.00
N THR A 57 -2.24 -11.20 3.79
CA THR A 57 -3.38 -10.33 4.10
C THR A 57 -3.33 -9.75 5.51
N ILE A 58 -3.15 -10.58 6.54
CA ILE A 58 -3.24 -10.16 7.94
C ILE A 58 -2.24 -9.06 8.31
N PRO A 59 -0.93 -9.13 7.97
CA PRO A 59 0.01 -8.07 8.32
C PRO A 59 -0.35 -6.71 7.71
N THR A 60 -0.97 -6.70 6.52
CA THR A 60 -1.36 -5.47 5.84
C THR A 60 -2.51 -4.74 6.53
N LEU A 61 -3.35 -5.44 7.29
CA LEU A 61 -4.44 -4.84 8.06
C LEU A 61 -3.93 -3.98 9.23
N PHE A 62 -2.75 -4.31 9.79
CA PHE A 62 -2.18 -3.65 10.97
C PHE A 62 -1.32 -2.42 10.68
N GLY A 63 -1.35 -1.86 9.48
CA GLY A 63 -0.65 -0.60 9.25
C GLY A 63 -0.38 -0.25 7.80
N GLY A 64 -0.44 -1.20 6.88
CA GLY A 64 -0.32 -0.94 5.45
C GLY A 64 1.00 -0.33 4.97
N GLY A 65 2.08 -0.49 5.78
CA GLY A 65 3.41 -0.01 5.45
C GLY A 65 3.74 1.39 5.97
N ALA A 66 4.90 1.52 6.59
CA ALA A 66 5.39 2.77 7.17
C ALA A 66 5.55 3.89 6.12
N MET A 67 5.92 3.55 4.88
CA MET A 67 6.04 4.52 3.79
C MET A 67 4.71 5.18 3.44
N ASN A 68 3.62 4.42 3.43
CA ASN A 68 2.28 4.97 3.17
C ASN A 68 1.80 5.89 4.30
N ILE A 69 2.15 5.57 5.56
CA ILE A 69 1.91 6.46 6.70
C ILE A 69 2.71 7.75 6.54
N PHE A 70 3.97 7.65 6.17
CA PHE A 70 4.84 8.81 5.93
C PHE A 70 4.26 9.75 4.86
N LEU A 71 3.90 9.21 3.69
CA LEU A 71 3.30 10.00 2.60
C LEU A 71 2.04 10.73 3.07
N MET A 72 1.19 10.04 3.80
CA MET A 72 -0.04 10.61 4.34
C MET A 72 0.24 11.71 5.37
N VAL A 73 1.24 11.51 6.25
CA VAL A 73 1.68 12.52 7.23
C VAL A 73 2.21 13.78 6.52
N GLN A 74 3.04 13.60 5.49
CA GLN A 74 3.59 14.73 4.73
C GLN A 74 2.48 15.51 4.03
N PHE A 75 1.53 14.83 3.41
CA PHE A 75 0.40 15.48 2.78
C PHE A 75 -0.47 16.25 3.79
N MET A 76 -0.82 15.63 4.91
CA MET A 76 -1.62 16.27 5.96
C MET A 76 -0.92 17.50 6.56
N ARG A 77 0.42 17.51 6.67
CA ARG A 77 1.19 18.66 7.16
C ARG A 77 1.11 19.88 6.23
N ASN A 78 0.86 19.66 4.94
CA ASN A 78 0.69 20.75 3.97
C ASN A 78 -0.69 21.41 4.03
N ILE A 79 -1.67 20.77 4.65
CA ILE A 79 -3.00 21.37 4.86
C ILE A 79 -2.87 22.46 5.93
N PRO A 80 -3.32 23.72 5.67
CA PRO A 80 -3.26 24.81 6.64
C PRO A 80 -3.98 24.47 7.95
N TYR A 81 -3.37 24.82 9.09
CA TYR A 81 -3.95 24.57 10.41
C TYR A 81 -5.18 25.43 10.67
N GLU A 82 -5.32 26.56 9.96
CA GLU A 82 -6.42 27.51 10.06
C GLU A 82 -7.78 26.84 9.80
N ILE A 83 -7.82 25.90 8.85
CA ILE A 83 -9.05 25.16 8.51
C ILE A 83 -9.50 24.31 9.71
N GLU A 84 -8.57 23.59 10.35
CA GLU A 84 -8.90 22.79 11.53
C GLU A 84 -9.20 23.66 12.78
N ASN A 85 -8.54 24.82 12.91
CA ASN A 85 -8.79 25.73 14.00
C ASN A 85 -10.18 26.39 13.87
N ALA A 86 -10.60 26.77 12.66
CA ALA A 86 -11.95 27.26 12.41
C ALA A 86 -13.01 26.23 12.84
N ALA A 87 -12.86 24.98 12.41
CA ALA A 87 -13.77 23.92 12.81
C ALA A 87 -13.75 23.62 14.34
N LYS A 88 -12.62 23.85 15.01
CA LYS A 88 -12.55 23.74 16.46
C LYS A 88 -13.33 24.86 17.15
N ILE A 89 -13.33 26.07 16.60
CA ILE A 89 -14.13 27.20 17.09
C ILE A 89 -15.62 26.89 16.90
N ASP A 90 -15.98 26.25 15.78
CA ASP A 90 -17.35 25.79 15.49
C ASP A 90 -17.80 24.61 16.37
N GLY A 91 -16.96 24.16 17.33
CA GLY A 91 -17.29 23.10 18.27
C GLY A 91 -17.02 21.67 17.75
N ALA A 92 -16.41 21.50 16.60
CA ALA A 92 -16.10 20.17 16.07
C ALA A 92 -15.07 19.43 16.94
N ASN A 93 -15.39 18.21 17.35
CA ASN A 93 -14.47 17.35 18.07
C ASN A 93 -13.36 16.80 17.15
N VAL A 94 -12.33 16.16 17.72
CA VAL A 94 -11.16 15.64 16.97
C VAL A 94 -11.58 14.67 15.87
N PHE A 95 -12.55 13.80 16.15
CA PHE A 95 -13.00 12.79 15.21
C PHE A 95 -13.81 13.41 14.04
N GLN A 96 -14.62 14.41 14.33
CA GLN A 96 -15.34 15.19 13.29
C GLN A 96 -14.38 15.94 12.39
N ARG A 97 -13.36 16.60 12.94
CA ARG A 97 -12.32 17.28 12.15
C ARG A 97 -11.56 16.31 11.25
N TYR A 98 -11.22 15.13 11.78
CA TYR A 98 -10.57 14.07 11.00
C TYR A 98 -11.46 13.62 9.83
N LEU A 99 -12.73 13.23 10.10
CA LEU A 99 -13.60 12.64 9.06
C LEU A 99 -14.15 13.64 8.08
N LEU A 100 -14.59 14.82 8.57
CA LEU A 100 -15.34 15.78 7.75
C LEU A 100 -14.45 16.81 7.07
N ILE A 101 -13.21 16.99 7.54
CA ILE A 101 -12.31 18.02 7.01
C ILE A 101 -11.04 17.37 6.45
N THR A 102 -10.27 16.66 7.29
CA THR A 102 -8.95 16.20 6.89
C THR A 102 -9.03 15.09 5.83
N ILE A 103 -9.91 14.10 5.98
CA ILE A 103 -10.04 12.99 5.02
C ILE A 103 -10.50 13.48 3.64
N PRO A 104 -11.53 14.33 3.49
CA PRO A 104 -11.89 14.86 2.17
C PRO A 104 -10.77 15.63 1.48
N LEU A 105 -10.01 16.42 2.23
CA LEU A 105 -8.85 17.14 1.69
C LEU A 105 -7.69 16.20 1.31
N CYS A 106 -7.63 15.01 1.90
CA CYS A 106 -6.61 13.99 1.61
C CYS A 106 -6.98 13.03 0.47
N VAL A 107 -8.13 13.20 -0.19
CA VAL A 107 -8.57 12.31 -1.28
C VAL A 107 -7.49 12.10 -2.36
N PRO A 108 -6.76 13.12 -2.84
CA PRO A 108 -5.73 12.90 -3.86
C PRO A 108 -4.62 11.94 -3.42
N ILE A 109 -4.10 12.11 -2.20
CA ILE A 109 -3.06 11.21 -1.67
C ILE A 109 -3.61 9.83 -1.33
N LEU A 110 -4.87 9.73 -0.92
CA LEU A 110 -5.54 8.44 -0.70
C LEU A 110 -5.63 7.64 -2.00
N ILE A 111 -6.04 8.28 -3.10
CA ILE A 111 -6.10 7.65 -4.44
C ILE A 111 -4.70 7.20 -4.86
N TYR A 112 -3.67 8.03 -4.68
CA TYR A 112 -2.28 7.67 -4.96
C TYR A 112 -1.86 6.40 -4.20
N ILE A 113 -2.13 6.33 -2.90
CA ILE A 113 -1.77 5.19 -2.06
C ILE A 113 -2.58 3.95 -2.45
N ILE A 114 -3.86 4.08 -2.79
CA ILE A 114 -4.70 2.95 -3.23
C ILE A 114 -4.15 2.36 -4.52
N ILE A 115 -3.87 3.20 -5.51
CA ILE A 115 -3.32 2.74 -6.80
C ILE A 115 -1.93 2.12 -6.61
N GLY A 116 -1.06 2.74 -5.82
CA GLY A 116 0.26 2.20 -5.52
C GLY A 116 0.19 0.84 -4.81
N THR A 117 -0.73 0.70 -3.84
CA THR A 117 -0.96 -0.57 -3.14
C THR A 117 -1.53 -1.62 -4.10
N PHE A 118 -2.50 -1.24 -4.95
CA PHE A 118 -3.04 -2.14 -5.96
C PHE A 118 -1.93 -2.65 -6.89
N ASN A 119 -1.10 -1.76 -7.44
CA ASN A 119 -0.02 -2.15 -8.34
C ASN A 119 1.03 -3.05 -7.66
N SER A 120 1.35 -2.80 -6.38
CA SER A 120 2.29 -3.64 -5.65
C SER A 120 1.75 -5.04 -5.40
N VAL A 121 0.45 -5.19 -5.09
CA VAL A 121 -0.20 -6.48 -4.89
C VAL A 121 -0.47 -7.20 -6.22
N TRP A 122 -0.88 -6.45 -7.26
CA TRP A 122 -1.14 -6.99 -8.59
C TRP A 122 0.11 -7.59 -9.23
N GLY A 123 1.27 -6.94 -9.04
CA GLY A 123 2.56 -7.40 -9.53
C GLY A 123 3.33 -8.31 -8.58
N ASP A 124 2.81 -8.60 -7.39
CA ASP A 124 3.52 -9.45 -6.43
C ASP A 124 3.56 -10.91 -6.90
N PHE A 125 4.76 -11.36 -7.14
CA PHE A 125 5.07 -12.74 -7.49
C PHE A 125 5.66 -13.50 -6.29
N THR A 126 6.55 -12.85 -5.55
CA THR A 126 7.39 -13.51 -4.54
C THR A 126 6.57 -13.97 -3.33
N GLY A 127 5.70 -13.11 -2.81
CA GLY A 127 4.85 -13.45 -1.67
C GLY A 127 3.94 -14.66 -1.97
N PRO A 128 3.12 -14.61 -3.03
CA PRO A 128 2.29 -15.74 -3.43
C PRO A 128 3.08 -17.02 -3.72
N LEU A 129 4.23 -16.92 -4.37
CA LEU A 129 5.08 -18.09 -4.66
C LEU A 129 5.56 -18.81 -3.39
N VAL A 130 5.88 -18.04 -2.34
CA VAL A 130 6.37 -18.58 -1.07
C VAL A 130 5.25 -19.22 -0.24
N TYR A 131 4.05 -18.61 -0.22
CA TYR A 131 2.99 -19.02 0.70
C TYR A 131 1.85 -19.81 0.05
N LEU A 132 1.57 -19.65 -1.26
CA LEU A 132 0.45 -20.30 -1.92
C LEU A 132 0.93 -21.53 -2.71
N LYS A 133 0.85 -22.71 -2.12
CA LYS A 133 1.30 -23.96 -2.74
C LYS A 133 0.25 -24.60 -3.65
N GLU A 134 -1.04 -24.43 -3.32
CA GLU A 134 -2.13 -25.01 -4.08
C GLU A 134 -2.46 -24.18 -5.33
N ARG A 135 -2.61 -24.86 -6.48
CA ARG A 135 -2.96 -24.24 -7.76
C ARG A 135 -4.24 -23.39 -7.70
N SER A 136 -5.20 -23.82 -6.90
CA SER A 136 -6.48 -23.12 -6.69
C SER A 136 -6.35 -21.73 -6.06
N GLN A 137 -5.23 -21.49 -5.37
CA GLN A 137 -4.93 -20.25 -4.63
C GLN A 137 -3.93 -19.35 -5.37
N TRP A 138 -3.33 -19.82 -6.46
CA TRP A 138 -2.28 -19.07 -7.15
C TRP A 138 -2.79 -17.74 -7.69
N THR A 139 -1.98 -16.71 -7.51
CA THR A 139 -2.19 -15.45 -8.24
C THR A 139 -1.87 -15.65 -9.71
N LEU A 140 -2.38 -14.75 -10.53
CA LEU A 140 -2.17 -14.82 -11.98
C LEU A 140 -0.68 -14.80 -12.35
N ALA A 141 0.14 -14.05 -11.62
CA ALA A 141 1.59 -14.00 -11.81
C ALA A 141 2.27 -15.35 -11.54
N VAL A 142 1.87 -16.04 -10.46
CA VAL A 142 2.38 -17.38 -10.11
C VAL A 142 1.89 -18.43 -11.11
N ALA A 143 0.61 -18.37 -11.50
CA ALA A 143 0.05 -19.31 -12.47
C ALA A 143 0.79 -19.25 -13.81
N ILE A 144 1.07 -18.04 -14.32
CA ILE A 144 1.83 -17.88 -15.57
C ILE A 144 3.24 -18.44 -15.44
N TYR A 145 3.89 -18.21 -14.33
CA TYR A 145 5.23 -18.76 -14.10
C TYR A 145 5.24 -20.28 -14.16
N TYR A 146 4.34 -20.95 -13.45
CA TYR A 146 4.26 -22.41 -13.47
C TYR A 146 3.79 -22.97 -14.82
N ASP A 147 2.80 -22.37 -15.45
CA ASP A 147 2.36 -22.79 -16.78
C ASP A 147 3.45 -22.56 -17.84
N SER A 148 4.26 -21.51 -17.73
CA SER A 148 5.38 -21.26 -18.63
C SER A 148 6.54 -22.23 -18.43
N THR A 149 6.76 -22.71 -17.21
CA THR A 149 7.83 -23.71 -16.92
C THR A 149 7.39 -25.12 -17.28
N SER A 150 6.13 -25.50 -17.06
CA SER A 150 5.60 -26.81 -17.46
C SER A 150 5.41 -26.96 -18.96
N LEU A 151 5.12 -25.88 -19.68
CA LEU A 151 5.06 -25.87 -21.15
C LEU A 151 6.45 -26.00 -21.81
N ALA A 152 7.54 -25.70 -21.08
CA ALA A 152 8.91 -25.90 -21.57
C ALA A 152 9.26 -27.38 -21.82
N GLU A 153 8.48 -28.34 -21.26
CA GLU A 153 8.69 -29.78 -21.46
C GLU A 153 8.03 -30.34 -22.75
N GLY A 154 7.31 -29.55 -23.53
CA GLY A 154 6.72 -30.08 -24.76
C GLY A 154 5.98 -29.14 -25.71
N MET A 155 5.52 -27.99 -25.24
CA MET A 155 4.74 -27.10 -26.08
C MET A 155 4.97 -25.63 -25.69
N ASP A 156 6.09 -25.05 -26.17
CA ASP A 156 6.32 -23.61 -26.00
C ASP A 156 5.32 -22.84 -26.87
N MET A 157 4.33 -22.21 -26.22
CA MET A 157 3.35 -21.34 -26.88
C MET A 157 3.62 -19.86 -26.53
N PRO A 158 4.65 -19.24 -27.12
CA PRO A 158 5.03 -17.87 -26.80
C PRO A 158 3.88 -16.88 -27.07
N ASN A 159 3.04 -17.17 -28.07
CA ASN A 159 1.89 -16.34 -28.41
C ASN A 159 0.84 -16.28 -27.29
N VAL A 160 0.55 -17.43 -26.65
CA VAL A 160 -0.40 -17.50 -25.52
C VAL A 160 0.16 -16.75 -24.32
N ARG A 161 1.45 -16.95 -24.02
CA ARG A 161 2.15 -16.24 -22.94
C ARG A 161 2.12 -14.73 -23.14
N MET A 162 2.42 -14.25 -24.34
CA MET A 162 2.38 -12.82 -24.66
C MET A 162 0.96 -12.24 -24.58
N ALA A 163 -0.05 -12.99 -25.03
CA ALA A 163 -1.44 -12.59 -24.88
C ALA A 163 -1.83 -12.40 -23.40
N ILE A 164 -1.49 -13.36 -22.54
CA ILE A 164 -1.78 -13.29 -21.11
C ILE A 164 -1.04 -12.10 -20.46
N CYS A 165 0.26 -11.90 -20.76
CA CYS A 165 1.01 -10.75 -20.27
C CYS A 165 0.39 -9.41 -20.70
N THR A 166 -0.13 -9.34 -21.93
CA THR A 166 -0.86 -8.15 -22.42
C THR A 166 -2.13 -7.91 -21.60
N PHE A 167 -2.94 -8.93 -21.32
CA PHE A 167 -4.13 -8.79 -20.48
C PHE A 167 -3.79 -8.35 -19.06
N ILE A 168 -2.72 -8.87 -18.46
CA ILE A 168 -2.29 -8.48 -17.11
C ILE A 168 -1.87 -7.01 -17.08
N SER A 169 -1.13 -6.54 -18.08
CA SER A 169 -0.67 -5.14 -18.14
C SER A 169 -1.81 -4.16 -18.43
N LEU A 170 -2.89 -4.62 -19.05
CA LEU A 170 -4.02 -3.77 -19.40
C LEU A 170 -4.75 -3.24 -18.15
N VAL A 171 -4.87 -4.05 -17.10
CA VAL A 171 -5.59 -3.65 -15.88
C VAL A 171 -4.93 -2.46 -15.18
N PRO A 172 -3.61 -2.47 -14.86
CA PRO A 172 -2.94 -1.30 -14.32
C PRO A 172 -2.98 -0.09 -15.26
N ALA A 173 -2.86 -0.32 -16.58
CA ALA A 173 -2.90 0.75 -17.59
C ALA A 173 -4.28 1.45 -17.60
N ILE A 174 -5.37 0.71 -17.52
CA ILE A 174 -6.73 1.26 -17.45
C ILE A 174 -6.90 2.09 -16.17
N ILE A 175 -6.48 1.54 -15.02
CA ILE A 175 -6.55 2.25 -13.74
C ILE A 175 -5.75 3.56 -13.83
N PHE A 176 -4.52 3.51 -14.34
CA PHE A 176 -3.70 4.70 -14.51
C PHE A 176 -4.38 5.74 -15.42
N PHE A 177 -4.95 5.31 -16.54
CA PHE A 177 -5.63 6.22 -17.49
C PHE A 177 -6.76 7.00 -16.84
N PHE A 178 -7.58 6.37 -16.00
CA PHE A 178 -8.69 7.05 -15.31
C PHE A 178 -8.21 7.99 -14.21
N TYR A 179 -7.14 7.66 -13.51
CA TYR A 179 -6.71 8.40 -12.32
C TYR A 179 -5.47 9.29 -12.53
N GLN A 180 -4.88 9.33 -13.73
CA GLN A 180 -3.67 10.10 -14.03
C GLN A 180 -3.79 11.60 -13.64
N LYS A 181 -4.94 12.22 -13.89
CA LYS A 181 -5.18 13.63 -13.54
C LYS A 181 -5.09 13.86 -12.03
N THR A 182 -5.75 13.03 -11.25
CA THR A 182 -5.76 13.12 -9.78
C THR A 182 -4.36 12.83 -9.20
N LEU A 183 -3.59 11.93 -9.84
CA LEU A 183 -2.21 11.65 -9.45
C LEU A 183 -1.31 12.87 -9.65
N ILE A 184 -1.44 13.57 -10.78
CA ILE A 184 -0.65 14.76 -11.10
C ILE A 184 -1.00 15.91 -10.13
N GLU A 185 -2.28 16.17 -9.90
CA GLU A 185 -2.77 17.19 -8.96
C GLU A 185 -2.30 16.91 -7.53
N GLY A 186 -2.31 15.65 -7.08
CA GLY A 186 -1.85 15.24 -5.76
C GLY A 186 -0.34 15.50 -5.56
N ILE A 187 0.48 15.27 -6.58
CA ILE A 187 1.92 15.53 -6.54
C ILE A 187 2.21 17.04 -6.53
N GLN A 188 1.49 17.82 -7.32
CA GLN A 188 1.69 19.28 -7.39
C GLN A 188 1.38 19.96 -6.07
N MET A 189 0.33 19.55 -5.34
CA MET A 189 0.04 20.11 -4.02
C MET A 189 1.14 19.81 -2.98
N GLY A 190 1.91 18.75 -3.16
CA GLY A 190 3.09 18.44 -2.35
C GLY A 190 4.34 19.25 -2.72
N ALA A 191 4.44 19.73 -3.96
CA ALA A 191 5.63 20.39 -4.51
C ALA A 191 5.60 21.93 -4.42
N ILE A 192 4.46 22.56 -4.16
CA ILE A 192 4.30 24.06 -4.21
C ILE A 192 4.86 24.79 -2.96
N LYS A 193 5.65 24.14 -2.12
CA LYS A 193 6.43 24.83 -1.06
C LYS A 193 7.92 24.51 -1.17
N GLY A 194 8.50 24.90 -2.29
CA GLY A 194 9.93 25.13 -2.45
C GLY A 194 10.17 26.59 -2.73
#